data_0c070b43fa2bd0cf26e6fda0d00d408d
#
_entry.id   0c070b43fa2bd0cf26e6fda0d00d408d
#
_cell.length_a   1.000
_cell.length_b   1.000
_cell.length_c   1.000
_cell.angle_alpha   90.00
_cell.angle_beta   90.00
_cell.angle_gamma   90.00
#
_symmetry.space_group_name_H-M   'P 1'
#
loop_
_entity.id
_entity.type
_entity.pdbx_description
1 polymer ?
#
loop_
_entity_poly.entity_id
_entity_poly.type
_entity_poly.pdbx_seq_one_letter_code
_entity_poly.pdbx_strand_id
1 'polypeptide(L)'
;MNYELYFDGSYRNGIGYYGGWIRGDSPIKETYQGIIHDMATNNIAEYHGLIKGLEIVIPMMIKGDTLKIFGDSQLVICQMTERWRCNLPHLQKLRDQCWSLLDKKVWRAVWIPRKQNKQADVLSRIEN
;
A
#
# COMPACT_ATOMS: atom_id res chain seq x y z
N MET A 1 1.70 19.56 -5.13
CA MET A 1 2.42 18.39 -5.67
C MET A 1 1.50 17.18 -5.71
N ASN A 2 1.65 16.33 -6.71
CA ASN A 2 0.89 15.10 -6.84
C ASN A 2 1.80 13.91 -6.57
N TYR A 3 1.48 13.14 -5.54
CA TYR A 3 2.22 11.93 -5.21
C TYR A 3 1.52 10.70 -5.75
N GLU A 4 2.30 9.68 -6.08
CA GLU A 4 1.82 8.35 -6.44
C GLU A 4 2.50 7.32 -5.57
N LEU A 5 1.71 6.39 -5.04
CA LEU A 5 2.19 5.28 -4.22
C LEU A 5 1.79 3.97 -4.90
N TYR A 6 2.78 3.11 -5.17
CA TYR A 6 2.57 1.77 -5.70
C TYR A 6 2.95 0.78 -4.60
N PHE A 7 2.05 -0.12 -4.24
CA PHE A 7 2.29 -1.09 -3.17
C PHE A 7 2.01 -2.50 -3.63
N ASP A 8 2.63 -3.48 -2.97
CA ASP A 8 2.37 -4.90 -3.19
C ASP A 8 2.73 -5.70 -1.94
N GLY A 9 2.21 -6.92 -1.86
CA GLY A 9 2.51 -7.85 -0.79
C GLY A 9 2.45 -9.27 -1.30
N SER A 10 3.23 -10.16 -0.70
CA SER A 10 3.25 -11.57 -1.04
C SER A 10 3.39 -12.40 0.23
N TYR A 11 3.04 -13.68 0.12
CA TYR A 11 3.09 -14.61 1.24
C TYR A 11 3.75 -15.89 0.79
N ARG A 12 4.74 -16.35 1.54
CA ARG A 12 5.45 -17.60 1.27
C ARG A 12 5.84 -18.25 2.58
N ASN A 13 5.40 -19.50 2.78
CA ASN A 13 5.80 -20.31 3.94
C ASN A 13 5.57 -19.63 5.29
N GLY A 14 4.43 -18.99 5.46
CA GLY A 14 4.07 -18.32 6.72
C GLY A 14 4.66 -16.94 6.90
N ILE A 15 5.46 -16.47 5.94
CA ILE A 15 6.12 -15.17 6.01
C ILE A 15 5.53 -14.24 4.96
N GLY A 16 5.15 -13.04 5.39
CA GLY A 16 4.69 -11.98 4.52
C GLY A 16 5.85 -11.08 4.08
N TYR A 17 5.84 -10.72 2.81
CA TYR A 17 6.80 -9.78 2.24
C TYR A 17 6.02 -8.65 1.63
N TYR A 18 6.48 -7.43 1.78
CA TYR A 18 5.84 -6.29 1.15
C TYR A 18 6.86 -5.34 0.55
N GLY A 19 6.41 -4.56 -0.40
CA GLY A 19 7.24 -3.56 -1.02
C GLY A 19 6.41 -2.53 -1.75
N GLY A 20 7.06 -1.47 -2.14
CA GLY A 20 6.40 -0.42 -2.88
C GLY A 20 7.36 0.70 -3.22
N TRP A 21 6.81 1.70 -3.87
CA TRP A 21 7.58 2.89 -4.21
C TRP A 21 6.67 4.09 -4.37
N ILE A 22 7.26 5.25 -4.17
CA ILE A 22 6.57 6.53 -4.17
C ILE A 22 7.30 7.45 -5.14
N ARG A 23 6.53 8.17 -5.94
CA ARG A 23 7.08 9.27 -6.71
C ARG A 23 6.23 10.51 -6.53
N GLY A 24 6.87 11.66 -6.58
CA GLY A 24 6.22 12.96 -6.63
C GLY A 24 6.54 13.64 -7.93
N ASP A 25 6.30 14.94 -7.97
CA ASP A 25 6.82 15.75 -9.07
C ASP A 25 8.35 15.66 -9.02
N SER A 26 8.97 15.43 -10.18
CA SER A 26 10.41 15.17 -10.28
C SER A 26 11.25 16.04 -9.32
N PRO A 27 12.27 15.50 -8.64
CA PRO A 27 12.89 14.17 -8.78
C PRO A 27 12.53 13.18 -7.68
N ILE A 28 11.44 13.35 -6.95
CA ILE A 28 11.11 12.53 -5.76
C ILE A 28 10.81 11.09 -6.16
N LYS A 29 11.60 10.17 -5.62
CA LYS A 29 11.39 8.73 -5.78
C LYS A 29 11.93 7.99 -4.56
N GLU A 30 11.07 7.25 -3.88
CA GLU A 30 11.41 6.44 -2.71
C GLU A 30 10.96 5.01 -2.93
N THR A 31 11.77 4.05 -2.53
CA THR A 31 11.41 2.64 -2.53
C THR A 31 11.45 2.10 -1.10
N TYR A 32 10.68 1.06 -0.83
CA TYR A 32 10.66 0.42 0.48
C TYR A 32 10.32 -1.07 0.34
N GLN A 33 10.72 -1.84 1.34
CA GLN A 33 10.37 -3.25 1.44
C GLN A 33 10.47 -3.69 2.89
N GLY A 34 9.80 -4.80 3.22
CA GLY A 34 9.82 -5.33 4.57
C GLY A 34 9.26 -6.73 4.66
N ILE A 35 9.33 -7.29 5.85
CA ILE A 35 8.95 -8.65 6.16
C ILE A 35 8.03 -8.66 7.38
N ILE A 36 7.01 -9.54 7.35
CA ILE A 36 6.13 -9.82 8.48
C ILE A 36 6.31 -11.28 8.84
N HIS A 37 6.85 -11.54 10.03
CA HIS A 37 7.24 -12.90 10.42
C HIS A 37 6.10 -13.77 10.93
N ASP A 38 5.03 -13.17 11.50
CA ASP A 38 3.97 -13.92 12.15
C ASP A 38 2.60 -13.64 11.55
N MET A 39 1.78 -14.70 11.48
CA MET A 39 0.36 -14.61 11.10
C MET A 39 0.09 -13.90 9.77
N ALA A 40 1.05 -13.95 8.86
CA ALA A 40 0.89 -13.32 7.56
C ALA A 40 -0.03 -14.13 6.64
N THR A 41 -0.77 -13.42 5.81
CA THR A 41 -1.49 -13.93 4.65
C THR A 41 -1.21 -12.98 3.50
N ASN A 42 -1.60 -13.34 2.28
CA ASN A 42 -1.46 -12.42 1.14
C ASN A 42 -2.12 -11.06 1.45
N ASN A 43 -3.33 -11.09 1.98
CA ASN A 43 -4.08 -9.86 2.25
C ASN A 43 -3.44 -9.01 3.34
N ILE A 44 -2.91 -9.64 4.39
CA ILE A 44 -2.19 -8.93 5.46
C ILE A 44 -0.92 -8.29 4.88
N ALA A 45 -0.16 -9.03 4.08
CA ALA A 45 1.06 -8.50 3.46
C ALA A 45 0.76 -7.32 2.54
N GLU A 46 -0.31 -7.39 1.76
CA GLU A 46 -0.76 -6.29 0.90
C GLU A 46 -1.08 -5.03 1.71
N TYR A 47 -1.85 -5.18 2.81
CA TYR A 47 -2.16 -4.04 3.67
C TYR A 47 -0.92 -3.44 4.32
N HIS A 48 0.03 -4.28 4.76
CA HIS A 48 1.28 -3.77 5.35
C HIS A 48 2.11 -3.00 4.33
N GLY A 49 2.12 -3.45 3.07
CA GLY A 49 2.74 -2.71 1.99
C GLY A 49 2.13 -1.32 1.82
N LEU A 50 0.81 -1.24 1.86
CA LEU A 50 0.11 0.05 1.79
C LEU A 50 0.39 0.91 3.02
N ILE A 51 0.29 0.35 4.23
CA ILE A 51 0.54 1.09 5.47
C ILE A 51 1.94 1.70 5.46
N LYS A 52 2.94 0.90 5.13
CA LYS A 52 4.33 1.38 5.13
C LYS A 52 4.53 2.52 4.12
N GLY A 53 3.94 2.36 2.94
CA GLY A 53 3.98 3.43 1.93
C GLY A 53 3.32 4.72 2.42
N LEU A 54 2.18 4.60 3.10
CA LEU A 54 1.49 5.76 3.67
C LEU A 54 2.32 6.40 4.78
N GLU A 55 2.95 5.61 5.64
CA GLU A 55 3.82 6.14 6.69
C GLU A 55 4.99 6.96 6.13
N ILE A 56 5.42 6.63 4.92
CA ILE A 56 6.50 7.37 4.25
C ILE A 56 5.97 8.62 3.55
N VAL A 57 4.89 8.50 2.75
CA VAL A 57 4.42 9.60 1.90
C VAL A 57 3.63 10.66 2.66
N ILE A 58 2.83 10.27 3.66
CA ILE A 58 1.99 11.23 4.36
C ILE A 58 2.79 12.35 5.02
N PRO A 59 3.92 12.08 5.73
CA PRO A 59 4.74 13.16 6.28
C PRO A 59 5.34 14.10 5.23
N MET A 60 5.45 13.65 3.97
CA MET A 60 5.96 14.48 2.87
C MET A 60 4.91 15.45 2.34
N MET A 61 3.63 15.15 2.54
CA MET A 61 2.52 15.92 1.97
C MET A 61 2.24 17.19 2.78
N ILE A 62 2.03 18.29 2.07
CA ILE A 62 1.57 19.55 2.65
C ILE A 62 0.19 19.88 2.07
N LYS A 63 -0.46 20.91 2.63
CA LYS A 63 -1.79 21.33 2.19
C LYS A 63 -1.79 21.63 0.69
N GLY A 64 -2.76 21.07 0.00
CA GLY A 64 -2.88 21.20 -1.46
C GLY A 64 -2.28 20.03 -2.24
N ASP A 65 -1.49 19.19 -1.59
CA ASP A 65 -0.95 17.99 -2.23
C ASP A 65 -2.02 16.91 -2.37
N THR A 66 -1.86 16.07 -3.39
CA THR A 66 -2.75 14.93 -3.64
C THR A 66 -1.96 13.63 -3.68
N LEU A 67 -2.66 12.53 -3.40
CA LEU A 67 -2.07 11.19 -3.43
C LEU A 67 -2.94 10.25 -4.27
N LYS A 68 -2.31 9.56 -5.23
CA LYS A 68 -2.91 8.41 -5.90
C LYS A 68 -2.24 7.15 -5.41
N ILE A 69 -3.06 6.16 -5.04
CA ILE A 69 -2.59 4.87 -4.56
C ILE A 69 -2.88 3.84 -5.64
N PHE A 70 -1.88 3.06 -6.03
CA PHE A 70 -1.99 2.01 -7.03
C PHE A 70 -1.57 0.67 -6.44
N GLY A 71 -2.35 -0.35 -6.70
CA GLY A 71 -2.04 -1.71 -6.30
C GLY A 71 -2.78 -2.72 -7.16
N ASP A 72 -2.29 -3.95 -7.20
CA ASP A 72 -2.93 -5.02 -7.95
C ASP A 72 -3.78 -5.93 -7.07
N SER A 73 -3.90 -5.62 -5.79
CA SER A 73 -4.83 -6.30 -4.89
C SER A 73 -6.22 -5.69 -5.02
N GLN A 74 -7.10 -6.39 -5.73
CA GLN A 74 -8.48 -5.94 -5.88
C GLN A 74 -9.17 -5.84 -4.53
N LEU A 75 -8.90 -6.80 -3.62
CA LEU A 75 -9.50 -6.80 -2.29
C LEU A 75 -9.13 -5.53 -1.52
N VAL A 76 -7.84 -5.19 -1.43
CA VAL A 76 -7.40 -4.02 -0.67
C VAL A 76 -7.95 -2.74 -1.28
N ILE A 77 -7.84 -2.57 -2.60
CA ILE A 77 -8.35 -1.37 -3.27
C ILE A 77 -9.86 -1.24 -3.08
N CYS A 78 -10.62 -2.32 -3.23
CA CYS A 78 -12.07 -2.27 -3.08
C CYS A 78 -12.50 -2.05 -1.63
N GLN A 79 -11.77 -2.58 -0.66
CA GLN A 79 -12.07 -2.30 0.75
C GLN A 79 -11.73 -0.85 1.11
N MET A 80 -10.60 -0.35 0.64
CA MET A 80 -10.20 1.04 0.89
C MET A 80 -11.17 2.06 0.32
N THR A 81 -11.78 1.74 -0.82
CA THR A 81 -12.75 2.62 -1.52
C THR A 81 -14.20 2.29 -1.17
N GLU A 82 -14.43 1.39 -0.22
CA GLU A 82 -15.75 0.97 0.25
C GLU A 82 -16.63 0.30 -0.80
N ARG A 83 -16.05 -0.16 -1.90
CA ARG A 83 -16.77 -0.96 -2.91
C ARG A 83 -17.10 -2.35 -2.39
N TRP A 84 -16.23 -2.90 -1.55
CA TRP A 84 -16.40 -4.20 -0.91
C TRP A 84 -16.42 -4.02 0.60
N ARG A 85 -17.22 -4.83 1.28
CA ARG A 85 -17.22 -4.89 2.74
C ARG A 85 -15.89 -5.49 3.22
N CYS A 86 -15.47 -5.04 4.38
CA CYS A 86 -14.31 -5.59 5.07
C CYS A 86 -14.84 -6.23 6.37
N ASN A 87 -15.11 -7.54 6.32
CA ASN A 87 -15.78 -8.23 7.41
C ASN A 87 -14.83 -8.91 8.40
N LEU A 88 -13.57 -9.16 8.00
CA LEU A 88 -12.60 -9.81 8.87
C LEU A 88 -12.00 -8.78 9.84
N PRO A 89 -12.11 -8.98 11.17
CA PRO A 89 -11.65 -7.99 12.14
C PRO A 89 -10.18 -7.59 11.97
N HIS A 90 -9.30 -8.53 11.65
CA HIS A 90 -7.89 -8.22 11.47
C HIS A 90 -7.61 -7.36 10.23
N LEU A 91 -8.42 -7.52 9.17
CA LEU A 91 -8.30 -6.65 7.99
C LEU A 91 -8.97 -5.29 8.22
N GLN A 92 -10.07 -5.26 8.96
CA GLN A 92 -10.72 -3.99 9.36
C GLN A 92 -9.74 -3.11 10.11
N LYS A 93 -8.96 -3.70 11.02
CA LYS A 93 -7.98 -2.96 11.81
C LYS A 93 -6.89 -2.34 10.92
N LEU A 94 -6.40 -3.09 9.94
CA LEU A 94 -5.39 -2.60 9.00
C LEU A 94 -5.97 -1.52 8.08
N ARG A 95 -7.18 -1.73 7.55
CA ARG A 95 -7.88 -0.72 6.75
C ARG A 95 -8.07 0.58 7.53
N ASP A 96 -8.52 0.47 8.77
CA ASP A 96 -8.77 1.64 9.61
C ASP A 96 -7.48 2.40 9.92
N GLN A 97 -6.38 1.69 10.04
CA GLN A 97 -5.06 2.31 10.19
C GLN A 97 -4.68 3.11 8.95
N CYS A 98 -4.95 2.57 7.76
CA CYS A 98 -4.75 3.31 6.50
C CYS A 98 -5.62 4.57 6.45
N TRP A 99 -6.90 4.43 6.77
CA TRP A 99 -7.83 5.58 6.76
C TRP A 99 -7.41 6.65 7.77
N SER A 100 -6.90 6.24 8.93
CA SER A 100 -6.40 7.17 9.93
C SER A 100 -5.22 7.99 9.40
N LEU A 101 -4.28 7.34 8.71
CA LEU A 101 -3.15 8.02 8.08
C LEU A 101 -3.60 8.99 6.98
N LEU A 102 -4.66 8.63 6.25
CA LEU A 102 -5.20 9.42 5.13
C LEU A 102 -6.18 10.52 5.56
N ASP A 103 -6.48 10.60 6.85
CA ASP A 103 -7.45 11.57 7.35
C ASP A 103 -7.08 12.99 6.92
N LYS A 104 -8.07 13.72 6.39
CA LYS A 104 -7.91 15.09 5.87
C LYS A 104 -6.98 15.22 4.67
N LYS A 105 -6.56 14.11 4.07
CA LYS A 105 -5.75 14.13 2.85
C LYS A 105 -6.65 13.96 1.62
N VAL A 106 -6.25 14.54 0.50
CA VAL A 106 -6.92 14.33 -0.78
C VAL A 106 -6.26 13.14 -1.45
N TRP A 107 -6.99 12.04 -1.52
CA TRP A 107 -6.45 10.79 -2.05
C TRP A 107 -7.48 10.01 -2.85
N ARG A 108 -6.97 9.12 -3.70
CA ARG A 108 -7.79 8.09 -4.33
C ARG A 108 -6.96 6.83 -4.53
N ALA A 109 -7.63 5.68 -4.61
CA ALA A 109 -7.00 4.40 -4.82
C ALA A 109 -7.55 3.76 -6.10
N VAL A 110 -6.66 3.21 -6.91
CA VAL A 110 -6.98 2.66 -8.23
C VAL A 110 -6.33 1.28 -8.35
N TRP A 111 -7.14 0.29 -8.71
CA TRP A 111 -6.61 -1.03 -9.04
C TRP A 111 -5.92 -1.00 -10.40
N ILE A 112 -4.76 -1.63 -10.48
CA ILE A 112 -4.03 -1.81 -11.74
C ILE A 112 -3.69 -3.29 -11.91
N PRO A 113 -3.57 -3.78 -13.16
CA PRO A 113 -3.12 -5.15 -13.39
C PRO A 113 -1.71 -5.38 -12.86
N ARG A 114 -1.42 -6.61 -12.46
CA ARG A 114 -0.11 -6.96 -11.88
C ARG A 114 1.06 -6.58 -12.79
N LYS A 115 0.91 -6.74 -14.10
CA LYS A 115 1.97 -6.38 -15.06
C LYS A 115 2.29 -4.89 -15.07
N GLN A 116 1.39 -4.04 -14.56
CA GLN A 116 1.62 -2.60 -14.42
C GLN A 116 2.16 -2.23 -13.04
N ASN A 117 2.31 -3.21 -12.14
CA ASN A 117 2.80 -3.01 -10.79
C ASN A 117 4.14 -3.74 -10.56
N LYS A 118 4.95 -3.89 -11.59
CA LYS A 118 6.15 -4.74 -11.57
C LYS A 118 7.19 -4.31 -10.55
N GLN A 119 7.41 -3.02 -10.38
CA GLN A 119 8.43 -2.53 -9.45
C GLN A 119 8.05 -2.85 -8.01
N ALA A 120 6.80 -2.63 -7.62
CA ALA A 120 6.32 -3.00 -6.30
C ALA A 120 6.33 -4.53 -6.11
N ASP A 121 5.94 -5.29 -7.14
CA ASP A 121 5.96 -6.75 -7.11
C ASP A 121 7.36 -7.28 -6.84
N VAL A 122 8.38 -6.77 -7.54
CA VAL A 122 9.78 -7.17 -7.33
C VAL A 122 10.20 -6.87 -5.89
N LEU A 123 9.89 -5.68 -5.37
CA LEU A 123 10.25 -5.29 -4.01
C LEU A 123 9.55 -6.15 -2.96
N SER A 124 8.33 -6.62 -3.23
CA SER A 124 7.59 -7.50 -2.33
C SER A 124 8.09 -8.94 -2.33
N ARG A 125 9.08 -9.27 -3.16
CA ARG A 125 9.64 -10.63 -3.26
C ARG A 125 11.08 -10.73 -2.79
N ILE A 126 11.73 -9.61 -2.54
CA ILE A 126 13.14 -9.59 -2.12
C ILE A 126 13.22 -9.87 -0.63
N GLU A 127 13.98 -10.90 -0.29
CA GLU A 127 14.29 -11.21 1.10
C GLU A 127 15.46 -10.35 1.57
N ASN A 128 15.27 -9.75 2.73
CA ASN A 128 16.33 -8.96 3.37
C ASN A 128 17.22 -9.85 4.22
#